data_af3cc84b17defc704318361c8221f0d6
#
_entry.id   af3cc84b17defc704318361c8221f0d6
#
_cell.length_a   1.000
_cell.length_b   1.000
_cell.length_c   1.000
_cell.angle_alpha   90.00
_cell.angle_beta   90.00
_cell.angle_gamma   90.00
#
_symmetry.space_group_name_H-M   'P 1'
#
loop_
_entity.id
_entity.type
_entity.pdbx_description
1 polymer ?
#
loop_
_entity_poly.entity_id
_entity_poly.type
_entity_poly.pdbx_seq_one_letter_code
_entity_poly.pdbx_strand_id
1 'polypeptide(L)'
;AHGKRVNAGQTCIAPDYVLLPRGQEAEFAEAFRTAARRPCPRFAGNPDYAAILTKRHLARLRQMLRQAQGMGAHVEWMEDGGAGQESADMAWGDAVERQMAPALVFNATSQMQLMQEEIFGPILPVISYDRLDDVVSAINAGPRPLALYWFGRDEKVRDAVLSRTISGGVTVNDTLLHFAHENLPFGGVGDSGWGAYHSEQGFARLSHQKAVFVQSRWSGASMLYPPYGARFDRIMELMRRWL
;
A
#
# COMPACT_ATOMS: atom_id res chain seq x y z
N ALA A 1 0.18 12.44 -6.80
CA ALA A 1 1.39 13.26 -6.55
C ALA A 1 1.70 13.37 -5.05
N HIS A 2 0.72 13.76 -4.19
CA HIS A 2 0.96 13.99 -2.76
C HIS A 2 1.62 12.79 -2.06
N GLY A 3 1.08 11.59 -2.19
CA GLY A 3 1.61 10.38 -1.53
C GLY A 3 3.04 10.01 -1.94
N LYS A 4 3.48 10.39 -3.14
CA LYS A 4 4.88 10.20 -3.61
C LYS A 4 5.82 11.34 -3.20
N ARG A 5 5.27 12.47 -2.81
CA ARG A 5 6.04 13.64 -2.37
C ARG A 5 6.31 13.64 -0.87
N VAL A 6 5.35 13.17 -0.06
CA VAL A 6 5.51 13.05 1.38
C VAL A 6 6.75 12.22 1.67
N ASN A 7 7.69 12.80 2.39
CA ASN A 7 8.99 12.22 2.72
C ASN A 7 9.75 11.66 1.50
N ALA A 8 9.59 12.30 0.31
CA ALA A 8 10.15 11.81 -0.97
C ALA A 8 9.77 10.34 -1.29
N GLY A 9 8.56 9.92 -0.95
CA GLY A 9 8.08 8.56 -1.16
C GLY A 9 8.70 7.50 -0.24
N GLN A 10 9.42 7.89 0.80
CA GLN A 10 10.05 7.00 1.76
C GLN A 10 9.09 6.70 2.92
N THR A 11 7.95 6.09 2.60
CA THR A 11 6.96 5.60 3.56
C THR A 11 6.43 4.25 3.07
N CYS A 12 6.13 3.34 3.99
CA CYS A 12 5.63 1.99 3.71
C CYS A 12 4.27 1.97 2.97
N ILE A 13 3.55 3.08 3.00
CA ILE A 13 2.28 3.26 2.30
C ILE A 13 2.36 4.29 1.17
N ALA A 14 3.55 4.75 0.76
CA ALA A 14 3.67 5.53 -0.47
C ALA A 14 3.21 4.69 -1.67
N PRO A 15 2.43 5.26 -2.63
CA PRO A 15 2.06 4.52 -3.83
C PRO A 15 3.31 4.00 -4.54
N ASP A 16 3.42 2.69 -4.69
CA ASP A 16 4.61 2.09 -5.27
C ASP A 16 4.51 1.95 -6.79
N TYR A 17 3.30 1.78 -7.30
CA TYR A 17 2.96 1.90 -8.73
C TYR A 17 1.52 2.40 -8.89
N VAL A 18 1.15 2.83 -10.09
CA VAL A 18 -0.21 3.20 -10.46
C VAL A 18 -0.68 2.40 -11.66
N LEU A 19 -1.94 1.99 -11.60
CA LEU A 19 -2.63 1.28 -12.67
C LEU A 19 -3.64 2.22 -13.32
N LEU A 20 -3.55 2.43 -14.61
CA LEU A 20 -4.41 3.35 -15.37
C LEU A 20 -5.10 2.62 -16.54
N PRO A 21 -6.36 2.97 -16.85
CA PRO A 21 -6.94 2.58 -18.14
C PRO A 21 -6.05 3.06 -19.29
N ARG A 22 -5.84 2.20 -20.28
CA ARG A 22 -5.03 2.52 -21.46
C ARG A 22 -5.53 3.80 -22.15
N GLY A 23 -4.60 4.66 -22.53
CA GLY A 23 -4.86 5.94 -23.18
C GLY A 23 -4.97 7.13 -22.22
N GLN A 24 -4.90 6.91 -20.90
CA GLN A 24 -4.92 7.98 -19.89
C GLN A 24 -3.53 8.38 -19.39
N GLU A 25 -2.46 7.79 -19.92
CA GLU A 25 -1.09 7.96 -19.43
C GLU A 25 -0.62 9.41 -19.56
N ALA A 26 -0.85 10.04 -20.69
CA ALA A 26 -0.43 11.43 -20.94
C ALA A 26 -1.19 12.43 -20.06
N GLU A 27 -2.51 12.25 -19.91
CA GLU A 27 -3.34 13.07 -19.03
C GLU A 27 -2.90 12.93 -17.57
N PHE A 28 -2.66 11.71 -17.13
CA PHE A 28 -2.14 11.42 -15.79
C PHE A 28 -0.77 12.07 -15.56
N ALA A 29 0.15 11.96 -16.51
CA ALA A 29 1.48 12.55 -16.42
C ALA A 29 1.41 14.07 -16.23
N GLU A 30 0.59 14.76 -17.02
CA GLU A 30 0.43 16.20 -16.93
C GLU A 30 -0.25 16.63 -15.62
N ALA A 31 -1.30 15.92 -15.20
CA ALA A 31 -1.97 16.15 -13.93
C ALA A 31 -1.02 15.90 -12.74
N PHE A 32 -0.22 14.84 -12.81
CA PHE A 32 0.78 14.51 -11.79
C PHE A 32 1.86 15.60 -11.72
N ARG A 33 2.39 16.04 -12.87
CA ARG A 33 3.39 17.10 -12.99
C ARG A 33 2.89 18.41 -12.38
N THR A 34 1.70 18.84 -12.76
CA THR A 34 1.05 20.06 -12.24
C THR A 34 0.86 19.97 -10.72
N ALA A 35 0.34 18.85 -10.23
CA ALA A 35 0.12 18.62 -8.80
C ALA A 35 1.42 18.50 -7.99
N ALA A 36 2.48 17.97 -8.58
CA ALA A 36 3.79 17.86 -7.94
C ALA A 36 4.48 19.22 -7.81
N ARG A 37 4.40 20.06 -8.83
CA ARG A 37 5.06 21.36 -8.89
C ARG A 37 4.36 22.47 -8.12
N ARG A 38 3.02 22.42 -8.04
CA ARG A 38 2.24 23.49 -7.40
C ARG A 38 2.75 23.87 -6.00
N PRO A 39 3.01 22.94 -5.07
CA PRO A 39 3.57 23.24 -3.76
C PRO A 39 5.12 23.18 -3.72
N CYS A 40 5.75 22.66 -4.77
CA CYS A 40 7.20 22.42 -4.83
C CYS A 40 7.70 22.70 -6.26
N PRO A 41 7.82 23.99 -6.68
CA PRO A 41 8.23 24.34 -8.05
C PRO A 41 9.61 23.83 -8.42
N ARG A 42 10.48 23.64 -7.43
CA ARG A 42 11.81 23.03 -7.54
C ARG A 42 11.98 22.01 -6.42
N PHE A 43 12.53 20.86 -6.73
CA PHE A 43 12.79 19.80 -5.75
C PHE A 43 14.20 19.90 -5.18
N ALA A 44 15.17 20.10 -6.05
CA ALA A 44 16.55 20.26 -5.64
C ALA A 44 16.78 21.60 -4.91
N GLY A 45 17.43 21.55 -3.74
CA GLY A 45 17.69 22.72 -2.90
C GLY A 45 16.44 23.29 -2.21
N ASN A 46 15.31 22.61 -2.26
CA ASN A 46 14.09 23.04 -1.59
C ASN A 46 14.06 22.56 -0.13
N PRO A 47 13.99 23.48 0.86
CA PRO A 47 13.96 23.10 2.27
C PRO A 47 12.68 22.37 2.68
N ASP A 48 11.58 22.52 1.91
CA ASP A 48 10.29 21.86 2.17
C ASP A 48 10.17 20.49 1.50
N TYR A 49 11.24 20.02 0.84
CA TYR A 49 11.28 18.70 0.20
C TYR A 49 12.32 17.80 0.84
N ALA A 50 11.90 16.62 1.27
CA ALA A 50 12.77 15.68 1.96
C ALA A 50 13.89 15.15 1.07
N ALA A 51 15.06 14.94 1.67
CA ALA A 51 16.17 14.22 1.04
C ALA A 51 15.98 12.70 1.17
N ILE A 52 16.58 11.94 0.26
CA ILE A 52 16.73 10.49 0.41
C ILE A 52 17.63 10.20 1.61
N LEU A 53 17.22 9.25 2.45
CA LEU A 53 17.80 9.01 3.78
C LEU A 53 19.32 8.83 3.74
N THR A 54 19.85 8.04 2.79
CA THR A 54 21.27 7.77 2.67
C THR A 54 21.76 7.84 1.21
N LYS A 55 23.06 8.12 1.01
CA LYS A 55 23.69 8.06 -0.32
C LYS A 55 23.57 6.66 -0.94
N ARG A 56 23.66 5.59 -0.13
CA ARG A 56 23.46 4.21 -0.58
C ARG A 56 22.05 3.99 -1.15
N HIS A 57 21.03 4.50 -0.46
CA HIS A 57 19.65 4.36 -0.93
C HIS A 57 19.39 5.18 -2.20
N LEU A 58 19.92 6.40 -2.28
CA LEU A 58 19.88 7.20 -3.51
C LEU A 58 20.55 6.46 -4.69
N ALA A 59 21.70 5.84 -4.46
CA ALA A 59 22.38 5.03 -5.47
C ALA A 59 21.53 3.85 -5.94
N ARG A 60 20.82 3.16 -5.03
CA ARG A 60 19.86 2.09 -5.35
C ARG A 60 18.74 2.60 -6.24
N LEU A 61 18.11 3.72 -5.88
CA LEU A 61 17.02 4.31 -6.68
C LEU A 61 17.49 4.67 -8.10
N ARG A 62 18.67 5.28 -8.22
CA ARG A 62 19.28 5.60 -9.52
C ARG A 62 19.60 4.34 -10.33
N GLN A 63 20.03 3.28 -9.66
CA GLN A 63 20.28 1.99 -10.31
C GLN A 63 18.99 1.36 -10.84
N MET A 64 17.89 1.39 -10.07
CA MET A 64 16.58 0.92 -10.53
C MET A 64 16.13 1.65 -11.80
N LEU A 65 16.29 2.98 -11.85
CA LEU A 65 15.95 3.76 -13.04
C LEU A 65 16.83 3.41 -14.24
N ARG A 66 18.15 3.32 -14.05
CA ARG A 66 19.07 2.92 -15.14
C ARG A 66 18.75 1.52 -15.68
N GLN A 67 18.48 0.57 -14.80
CA GLN A 67 18.08 -0.78 -15.19
C GLN A 67 16.78 -0.76 -15.98
N ALA A 68 15.75 -0.04 -15.51
CA ALA A 68 14.48 0.08 -16.19
C ALA A 68 14.64 0.71 -17.58
N GLN A 69 15.42 1.79 -17.70
CA GLN A 69 15.71 2.43 -18.99
C GLN A 69 16.46 1.48 -19.94
N GLY A 70 17.44 0.74 -19.43
CA GLY A 70 18.16 -0.28 -20.21
C GLY A 70 17.26 -1.43 -20.69
N MET A 71 16.12 -1.64 -20.04
CA MET A 71 15.09 -2.62 -20.42
C MET A 71 13.94 -2.00 -21.26
N GLY A 72 14.08 -0.74 -21.67
CA GLY A 72 13.12 -0.07 -22.58
C GLY A 72 12.04 0.77 -21.86
N ALA A 73 12.14 0.99 -20.56
CA ALA A 73 11.25 1.91 -19.88
C ALA A 73 11.55 3.37 -20.26
N HIS A 74 10.50 4.18 -20.32
CA HIS A 74 10.59 5.62 -20.51
C HIS A 74 10.43 6.33 -19.16
N VAL A 75 11.38 7.21 -18.83
CA VAL A 75 11.40 7.95 -17.55
C VAL A 75 11.12 9.43 -17.80
N GLU A 76 10.08 9.94 -17.15
CA GLU A 76 9.72 11.37 -17.13
C GLU A 76 9.97 11.97 -15.75
N TRP A 77 10.83 12.97 -15.70
CA TRP A 77 11.11 13.71 -14.47
C TRP A 77 10.14 14.87 -14.25
N MET A 78 9.79 15.12 -13.00
CA MET A 78 8.85 16.18 -12.63
C MET A 78 9.51 17.55 -12.42
N GLU A 79 10.75 17.74 -12.81
CA GLU A 79 11.49 18.99 -12.71
C GLU A 79 11.70 19.65 -14.08
N ASP A 80 11.55 20.97 -14.20
CA ASP A 80 11.83 21.70 -15.44
C ASP A 80 13.34 21.79 -15.71
N GLY A 81 13.75 21.50 -16.95
CA GLY A 81 15.12 21.63 -17.42
C GLY A 81 16.01 20.42 -17.20
N GLY A 82 15.48 19.36 -16.62
CA GLY A 82 16.19 18.13 -16.47
C GLY A 82 15.36 16.96 -17.02
N ALA A 83 15.49 16.61 -18.28
CA ALA A 83 15.69 15.20 -18.54
C ALA A 83 16.70 14.79 -17.49
N GLY A 84 16.39 13.78 -16.63
CA GLY A 84 17.31 13.31 -15.59
C GLY A 84 18.75 13.23 -16.03
N GLN A 85 19.25 14.39 -16.34
CA GLN A 85 20.66 14.53 -16.65
C GLN A 85 21.33 14.13 -15.36
N GLU A 86 21.98 13.01 -15.47
CA GLU A 86 23.22 12.77 -14.79
C GLU A 86 24.11 14.03 -14.94
N SER A 87 23.74 15.13 -14.35
CA SER A 87 24.73 16.06 -13.87
C SER A 87 25.32 15.38 -12.65
N ALA A 88 26.13 14.38 -12.99
CA ALA A 88 26.91 13.58 -12.04
C ALA A 88 27.79 14.45 -11.14
N ASP A 89 27.85 15.75 -11.40
CA ASP A 89 28.83 16.69 -10.87
C ASP A 89 28.25 17.93 -10.22
N MET A 90 26.95 17.99 -9.90
CA MET A 90 26.49 19.12 -9.09
C MET A 90 26.77 18.83 -7.63
N ALA A 91 27.77 19.52 -7.10
CA ALA A 91 28.12 19.59 -5.69
C ALA A 91 26.99 20.24 -4.88
N TRP A 92 26.07 19.41 -4.41
CA TRP A 92 25.02 19.78 -3.49
C TRP A 92 25.47 19.45 -2.07
N GLY A 93 25.38 20.35 -1.12
CA GLY A 93 25.69 20.06 0.29
C GLY A 93 24.90 18.84 0.82
N ASP A 94 25.38 18.17 1.84
CA ASP A 94 25.02 16.77 2.22
C ASP A 94 23.54 16.35 2.13
N ALA A 95 22.59 17.23 2.50
CA ALA A 95 21.16 16.91 2.40
C ALA A 95 20.63 17.18 0.98
N VAL A 96 21.05 18.28 0.37
CA VAL A 96 20.62 18.70 -0.97
C VAL A 96 21.13 17.74 -2.03
N GLU A 97 22.35 17.18 -1.89
CA GLU A 97 22.89 16.10 -2.75
C GLU A 97 22.01 14.85 -2.80
N ARG A 98 21.16 14.63 -1.79
CA ARG A 98 20.28 13.48 -1.72
C ARG A 98 18.84 13.78 -2.07
N GLN A 99 18.50 15.00 -2.42
CA GLN A 99 17.17 15.30 -2.94
C GLN A 99 17.02 14.75 -4.36
N MET A 100 15.93 14.05 -4.60
CA MET A 100 15.63 13.40 -5.88
C MET A 100 14.24 13.82 -6.31
N ALA A 101 14.14 14.50 -7.45
CA ALA A 101 12.84 14.87 -8.01
C ALA A 101 11.98 13.62 -8.27
N PRO A 102 10.64 13.73 -8.16
CA PRO A 102 9.76 12.63 -8.56
C PRO A 102 9.91 12.29 -10.04
N ALA A 103 9.85 10.99 -10.35
CA ALA A 103 9.91 10.45 -11.69
C ALA A 103 8.74 9.49 -11.95
N LEU A 104 8.09 9.63 -13.11
CA LEU A 104 7.17 8.63 -13.65
C LEU A 104 7.96 7.68 -14.57
N VAL A 105 7.64 6.40 -14.49
CA VAL A 105 8.27 5.36 -15.30
C VAL A 105 7.20 4.64 -16.10
N PHE A 106 7.20 4.85 -17.42
CA PHE A 106 6.27 4.20 -18.36
C PHE A 106 6.89 2.95 -18.97
N ASN A 107 6.07 2.05 -19.47
CA ASN A 107 6.47 0.76 -20.03
C ASN A 107 7.24 -0.11 -19.03
N ALA A 108 6.93 0.02 -17.74
CA ALA A 108 7.50 -0.84 -16.71
C ALA A 108 6.98 -2.28 -16.87
N THR A 109 7.89 -3.25 -16.79
CA THR A 109 7.57 -4.69 -16.85
C THR A 109 7.86 -5.37 -15.52
N SER A 110 7.19 -6.48 -15.25
CA SER A 110 7.38 -7.26 -14.02
C SER A 110 8.80 -7.77 -13.79
N GLN A 111 9.66 -7.76 -14.81
CA GLN A 111 11.06 -8.18 -14.73
C GLN A 111 12.00 -7.05 -14.27
N MET A 112 11.52 -5.81 -14.25
CA MET A 112 12.31 -4.68 -13.79
C MET A 112 12.38 -4.66 -12.27
N GLN A 113 13.56 -4.33 -11.72
CA GLN A 113 13.78 -4.31 -10.27
C GLN A 113 12.78 -3.41 -9.53
N LEU A 114 12.40 -2.28 -10.11
CA LEU A 114 11.39 -1.35 -9.56
C LEU A 114 9.97 -1.95 -9.43
N MET A 115 9.72 -3.12 -10.05
CA MET A 115 8.46 -3.87 -9.93
C MET A 115 8.58 -5.12 -9.06
N GLN A 116 9.79 -5.47 -8.62
CA GLN A 116 10.08 -6.66 -7.81
C GLN A 116 10.41 -6.33 -6.35
N GLU A 117 10.88 -5.11 -6.09
CA GLU A 117 11.26 -4.64 -4.78
C GLU A 117 10.49 -3.36 -4.44
N GLU A 118 10.20 -3.14 -3.15
CA GLU A 118 9.67 -1.87 -2.67
C GLU A 118 10.61 -0.72 -3.06
N ILE A 119 10.08 0.27 -3.74
CA ILE A 119 10.87 1.41 -4.24
C ILE A 119 11.38 2.26 -3.07
N PHE A 120 10.49 2.63 -2.13
CA PHE A 120 10.78 3.49 -0.98
C PHE A 120 11.47 4.81 -1.40
N GLY A 121 10.91 5.43 -2.43
CA GLY A 121 11.50 6.62 -3.05
C GLY A 121 10.53 7.31 -4.01
N PRO A 122 10.91 8.44 -4.62
CA PRO A 122 10.01 9.27 -5.44
C PRO A 122 9.86 8.79 -6.88
N ILE A 123 9.94 7.50 -7.12
CA ILE A 123 9.75 6.88 -8.44
C ILE A 123 8.36 6.22 -8.47
N LEU A 124 7.61 6.46 -9.53
CA LEU A 124 6.27 5.91 -9.71
C LEU A 124 6.11 5.25 -11.09
N PRO A 125 6.17 3.92 -11.16
CA PRO A 125 5.77 3.17 -12.34
C PRO A 125 4.32 3.41 -12.70
N VAL A 126 4.07 3.62 -13.99
CA VAL A 126 2.75 3.81 -14.59
C VAL A 126 2.47 2.62 -15.48
N ILE A 127 1.46 1.84 -15.12
CA ILE A 127 1.09 0.59 -15.80
C ILE A 127 -0.30 0.76 -16.37
N SER A 128 -0.42 0.57 -17.68
CA SER A 128 -1.71 0.65 -18.37
C SER A 128 -2.40 -0.71 -18.40
N TYR A 129 -3.71 -0.70 -18.28
CA TYR A 129 -4.54 -1.89 -18.41
C TYR A 129 -5.70 -1.67 -19.39
N ASP A 130 -6.18 -2.76 -20.00
CA ASP A 130 -7.34 -2.76 -20.87
C ASP A 130 -8.61 -3.23 -20.16
N ARG A 131 -8.47 -4.15 -19.22
CA ARG A 131 -9.59 -4.75 -18.49
C ARG A 131 -9.33 -4.73 -16.99
N LEU A 132 -10.35 -4.38 -16.23
CA LEU A 132 -10.28 -4.37 -14.77
C LEU A 132 -9.97 -5.78 -14.18
N ASP A 133 -10.44 -6.83 -14.83
CA ASP A 133 -10.17 -8.20 -14.39
C ASP A 133 -8.68 -8.56 -14.44
N ASP A 134 -7.95 -8.00 -15.40
CA ASP A 134 -6.50 -8.19 -15.51
C ASP A 134 -5.78 -7.50 -14.34
N VAL A 135 -6.27 -6.32 -13.95
CA VAL A 135 -5.77 -5.58 -12.76
C VAL A 135 -5.96 -6.40 -11.49
N VAL A 136 -7.18 -6.88 -11.25
CA VAL A 136 -7.50 -7.70 -10.06
C VAL A 136 -6.65 -8.97 -10.04
N SER A 137 -6.50 -9.61 -11.20
CA SER A 137 -5.68 -10.82 -11.33
C SER A 137 -4.20 -10.54 -11.05
N ALA A 138 -3.66 -9.44 -11.56
CA ALA A 138 -2.27 -9.05 -11.34
C ALA A 138 -2.00 -8.73 -9.85
N ILE A 139 -2.89 -7.97 -9.20
CA ILE A 139 -2.78 -7.67 -7.76
C ILE A 139 -2.83 -8.97 -6.94
N ASN A 140 -3.72 -9.89 -7.28
CA ASN A 140 -3.87 -11.16 -6.55
C ASN A 140 -2.76 -12.16 -6.80
N ALA A 141 -2.07 -12.07 -7.93
CA ALA A 141 -0.90 -12.91 -8.22
C ALA A 141 0.36 -12.48 -7.46
N GLY A 142 0.43 -11.22 -7.05
CA GLY A 142 1.56 -10.67 -6.29
C GLY A 142 1.43 -10.81 -4.78
N PRO A 143 2.44 -10.35 -4.03
CA PRO A 143 2.37 -10.19 -2.58
C PRO A 143 1.20 -9.28 -2.19
N ARG A 144 0.58 -9.56 -1.04
CA ARG A 144 -0.53 -8.72 -0.55
C ARG A 144 0.00 -7.34 -0.15
N PRO A 145 -0.48 -6.24 -0.77
CA PRO A 145 0.03 -4.91 -0.49
C PRO A 145 -0.40 -4.42 0.90
N LEU A 146 0.43 -3.60 1.53
CA LEU A 146 0.08 -2.92 2.78
C LEU A 146 -1.03 -1.88 2.58
N ALA A 147 -1.04 -1.20 1.44
CA ALA A 147 -2.04 -0.19 1.11
C ALA A 147 -2.56 -0.33 -0.33
N LEU A 148 -3.85 -0.08 -0.51
CA LEU A 148 -4.50 0.07 -1.80
C LEU A 148 -5.18 1.44 -1.87
N TYR A 149 -5.03 2.11 -3.01
CA TYR A 149 -5.62 3.42 -3.28
C TYR A 149 -6.55 3.32 -4.48
N TRP A 150 -7.80 3.71 -4.29
CA TRP A 150 -8.77 3.79 -5.36
C TRP A 150 -9.10 5.24 -5.68
N PHE A 151 -9.04 5.60 -6.96
CA PHE A 151 -9.44 6.91 -7.45
C PHE A 151 -10.53 6.76 -8.50
N GLY A 152 -11.69 7.34 -8.26
CA GLY A 152 -12.82 7.27 -9.17
C GLY A 152 -14.14 7.63 -8.52
N ARG A 153 -15.20 7.69 -9.33
CA ARG A 153 -16.57 8.00 -8.90
C ARG A 153 -17.53 6.82 -9.02
N ASP A 154 -17.14 5.78 -9.76
CA ASP A 154 -17.97 4.58 -9.94
C ASP A 154 -17.85 3.68 -8.71
N GLU A 155 -18.89 3.70 -7.88
CA GLU A 155 -18.95 2.92 -6.65
C GLU A 155 -19.02 1.42 -6.92
N LYS A 156 -19.65 0.97 -8.00
CA LYS A 156 -19.75 -0.45 -8.35
C LYS A 156 -18.38 -1.01 -8.71
N VAL A 157 -17.61 -0.24 -9.49
CA VAL A 157 -16.25 -0.63 -9.87
C VAL A 157 -15.34 -0.60 -8.64
N ARG A 158 -15.44 0.42 -7.79
CA ARG A 158 -14.73 0.47 -6.50
C ARG A 158 -15.00 -0.79 -5.67
N ASP A 159 -16.26 -1.09 -5.43
CA ASP A 159 -16.66 -2.20 -4.55
C ASP A 159 -16.27 -3.56 -5.16
N ALA A 160 -16.29 -3.68 -6.49
CA ALA A 160 -15.78 -4.86 -7.18
C ALA A 160 -14.27 -5.04 -7.00
N VAL A 161 -13.48 -3.97 -7.02
CA VAL A 161 -12.03 -4.04 -6.74
C VAL A 161 -11.78 -4.39 -5.28
N LEU A 162 -12.43 -3.69 -4.34
CA LEU A 162 -12.22 -3.89 -2.92
C LEU A 162 -12.64 -5.29 -2.44
N SER A 163 -13.72 -5.84 -2.98
CA SER A 163 -14.19 -7.18 -2.62
C SER A 163 -13.37 -8.31 -3.24
N ARG A 164 -12.65 -8.04 -4.34
CA ARG A 164 -11.89 -9.05 -5.09
C ARG A 164 -10.39 -8.99 -4.83
N THR A 165 -9.91 -8.00 -4.08
CA THR A 165 -8.49 -7.85 -3.71
C THR A 165 -8.34 -7.82 -2.19
N ILE A 166 -7.13 -8.15 -1.72
CA ILE A 166 -6.77 -8.11 -0.30
C ILE A 166 -5.59 -7.16 -0.12
N SER A 167 -5.74 -6.20 0.81
CA SER A 167 -4.68 -5.28 1.23
C SER A 167 -4.75 -5.02 2.74
N GLY A 168 -3.71 -4.49 3.33
CA GLY A 168 -3.71 -4.11 4.74
C GLY A 168 -4.68 -2.97 5.04
N GLY A 169 -4.72 -1.95 4.20
CA GLY A 169 -5.65 -0.83 4.32
C GLY A 169 -6.01 -0.21 2.97
N VAL A 170 -7.07 0.60 2.96
CA VAL A 170 -7.57 1.27 1.75
C VAL A 170 -7.85 2.73 2.02
N THR A 171 -7.49 3.61 1.08
CA THR A 171 -8.01 4.98 1.03
C THR A 171 -8.65 5.23 -0.33
N VAL A 172 -9.85 5.80 -0.33
CA VAL A 172 -10.63 6.12 -1.53
C VAL A 172 -10.49 7.61 -1.84
N ASN A 173 -10.11 7.94 -3.08
CA ASN A 173 -9.93 9.30 -3.61
C ASN A 173 -8.88 10.16 -2.89
N ASP A 174 -8.00 9.52 -2.13
CA ASP A 174 -6.81 10.14 -1.54
C ASP A 174 -5.73 9.05 -1.29
N THR A 175 -4.61 9.46 -0.67
CA THR A 175 -3.54 8.56 -0.24
C THR A 175 -3.23 8.78 1.24
N LEU A 176 -2.66 7.75 1.91
CA LEU A 176 -2.12 7.80 3.27
C LEU A 176 -3.16 7.96 4.41
N LEU A 177 -4.36 8.46 4.15
CA LEU A 177 -5.31 8.87 5.21
C LEU A 177 -5.82 7.72 6.09
N HIS A 178 -5.84 6.48 5.59
CA HIS A 178 -6.20 5.33 6.43
C HIS A 178 -5.19 5.08 7.57
N PHE A 179 -3.93 5.48 7.38
CA PHE A 179 -2.93 5.45 8.44
C PHE A 179 -3.09 6.60 9.44
N ALA A 180 -3.41 7.80 8.94
CA ALA A 180 -3.54 9.00 9.77
C ALA A 180 -4.77 8.97 10.69
N HIS A 181 -5.73 8.08 10.44
CA HIS A 181 -6.95 7.95 11.23
C HIS A 181 -6.75 6.95 12.37
N GLU A 182 -6.57 7.44 13.58
CA GLU A 182 -6.22 6.63 14.76
C GLU A 182 -7.21 5.52 15.12
N ASN A 183 -8.49 5.66 14.75
CA ASN A 183 -9.52 4.65 15.02
C ASN A 183 -9.62 3.55 13.95
N LEU A 184 -8.86 3.66 12.85
CA LEU A 184 -8.77 2.60 11.86
C LEU A 184 -7.62 1.66 12.21
N PRO A 185 -7.83 0.34 12.11
CA PRO A 185 -6.73 -0.61 12.28
C PRO A 185 -5.71 -0.41 11.16
N PHE A 186 -4.43 -0.40 11.52
CA PHE A 186 -3.33 -0.33 10.57
C PHE A 186 -2.44 -1.55 10.69
N GLY A 187 -2.27 -2.27 9.59
CA GLY A 187 -1.45 -3.47 9.52
C GLY A 187 -1.53 -4.12 8.15
N GLY A 188 -0.64 -5.08 7.91
CA GLY A 188 -0.52 -5.80 6.65
C GLY A 188 -1.17 -7.19 6.68
N VAL A 189 -1.11 -7.86 5.53
CA VAL A 189 -1.60 -9.22 5.33
C VAL A 189 -0.54 -10.03 4.58
N GLY A 190 -0.16 -11.19 5.10
CA GLY A 190 0.87 -12.02 4.48
C GLY A 190 2.23 -11.32 4.47
N ASP A 191 2.82 -11.10 3.30
CA ASP A 191 4.15 -10.50 3.16
C ASP A 191 4.21 -9.03 3.62
N SER A 192 3.07 -8.31 3.61
CA SER A 192 3.01 -6.92 4.07
C SER A 192 2.86 -6.77 5.59
N GLY A 193 2.61 -7.85 6.33
CA GLY A 193 2.56 -7.80 7.80
C GLY A 193 1.57 -8.79 8.44
N TRP A 194 1.53 -8.78 9.77
CA TRP A 194 0.70 -9.64 10.60
C TRP A 194 -0.03 -8.86 11.67
N GLY A 195 -1.38 -8.93 11.63
CA GLY A 195 -2.25 -8.22 12.56
C GLY A 195 -2.29 -6.72 12.29
N ALA A 196 -2.99 -6.02 13.15
CA ALA A 196 -3.17 -4.59 13.03
C ALA A 196 -2.98 -3.92 14.39
N TYR A 197 -2.65 -2.65 14.40
CA TYR A 197 -2.56 -1.82 15.59
C TYR A 197 -3.32 -0.49 15.35
N HIS A 198 -3.20 0.46 16.18
CA HIS A 198 -3.98 1.65 16.47
C HIS A 198 -5.15 1.38 17.44
N SER A 199 -5.34 2.32 18.37
CA SER A 199 -6.45 2.37 19.33
C SER A 199 -6.73 0.99 19.98
N GLU A 200 -7.98 0.59 19.99
CA GLU A 200 -8.43 -0.67 20.60
C GLU A 200 -7.76 -1.91 20.00
N GLN A 201 -7.51 -1.91 18.68
CA GLN A 201 -6.83 -3.04 18.02
C GLN A 201 -5.40 -3.23 18.52
N GLY A 202 -4.67 -2.14 18.70
CA GLY A 202 -3.33 -2.16 19.25
C GLY A 202 -3.31 -2.60 20.71
N PHE A 203 -4.25 -2.10 21.50
CA PHE A 203 -4.40 -2.52 22.89
C PHE A 203 -4.72 -4.02 23.01
N ALA A 204 -5.70 -4.50 22.25
CA ALA A 204 -6.09 -5.90 22.25
C ALA A 204 -4.94 -6.82 21.79
N ARG A 205 -4.17 -6.38 20.78
CA ARG A 205 -3.03 -7.13 20.24
C ARG A 205 -1.89 -7.34 21.25
N LEU A 206 -1.67 -6.35 22.11
CA LEU A 206 -0.62 -6.37 23.14
C LEU A 206 -1.12 -6.84 24.51
N SER A 207 -2.40 -7.24 24.61
CA SER A 207 -3.04 -7.64 25.84
C SER A 207 -3.38 -9.14 25.82
N HIS A 208 -3.28 -9.77 27.00
CA HIS A 208 -3.79 -11.13 27.17
C HIS A 208 -5.29 -11.08 27.48
N GLN A 209 -6.11 -11.67 26.62
CA GLN A 209 -7.54 -11.81 26.85
C GLN A 209 -7.81 -13.03 27.71
N LYS A 210 -8.15 -12.82 28.99
CA LYS A 210 -8.48 -13.90 29.93
C LYS A 210 -9.96 -14.26 29.83
N ALA A 211 -10.25 -15.47 29.37
CA ALA A 211 -11.61 -15.97 29.41
C ALA A 211 -12.03 -16.28 30.87
N VAL A 212 -13.17 -15.71 31.28
CA VAL A 212 -13.75 -15.98 32.60
C VAL A 212 -15.19 -16.45 32.40
N PHE A 213 -15.45 -17.69 32.80
CA PHE A 213 -16.79 -18.26 32.81
C PHE A 213 -17.28 -18.39 34.25
N VAL A 214 -18.40 -17.77 34.56
CA VAL A 214 -19.05 -17.86 35.88
C VAL A 214 -20.28 -18.75 35.76
N GLN A 215 -20.22 -19.93 36.35
CA GLN A 215 -21.32 -20.89 36.34
C GLN A 215 -22.52 -20.36 37.13
N SER A 216 -23.67 -20.35 36.48
CA SER A 216 -24.93 -20.04 37.18
C SER A 216 -25.28 -21.10 38.24
N ARG A 217 -25.91 -20.69 39.34
CA ARG A 217 -26.44 -21.61 40.36
C ARG A 217 -27.47 -22.59 39.77
N TRP A 218 -28.24 -22.14 38.78
CA TRP A 218 -29.22 -22.92 38.04
C TRP A 218 -28.63 -23.30 36.68
N SER A 219 -27.88 -24.38 36.65
CA SER A 219 -27.25 -24.85 35.42
C SER A 219 -27.82 -26.20 35.02
N GLY A 220 -28.14 -26.34 33.74
CA GLY A 220 -28.49 -27.62 33.13
C GLY A 220 -27.30 -28.53 32.83
N ALA A 221 -26.06 -28.09 33.10
CA ALA A 221 -24.84 -28.82 32.74
C ALA A 221 -24.76 -30.24 33.36
N SER A 222 -25.35 -30.40 34.55
CA SER A 222 -25.41 -31.73 35.21
C SER A 222 -26.22 -32.78 34.39
N MET A 223 -27.08 -32.33 33.48
CA MET A 223 -27.81 -33.26 32.59
C MET A 223 -26.93 -33.88 31.51
N LEU A 224 -25.75 -33.31 31.29
CA LEU A 224 -24.72 -33.81 30.37
C LEU A 224 -23.64 -34.63 31.05
N TYR A 225 -23.72 -34.82 32.38
CA TYR A 225 -22.75 -35.60 33.14
C TYR A 225 -23.15 -37.06 33.22
N PRO A 226 -22.19 -37.98 33.40
CA PRO A 226 -22.50 -39.39 33.58
C PRO A 226 -23.37 -39.63 34.86
N PRO A 227 -24.12 -40.77 34.85
CA PRO A 227 -24.14 -41.86 33.87
C PRO A 227 -24.92 -41.50 32.61
N TYR A 228 -24.35 -41.85 31.46
CA TYR A 228 -24.97 -41.62 30.16
C TYR A 228 -26.08 -42.63 29.92
N GLY A 229 -27.25 -42.18 29.48
CA GLY A 229 -28.39 -43.03 29.18
C GLY A 229 -29.42 -42.30 28.32
N ALA A 230 -30.64 -42.85 28.19
CA ALA A 230 -31.68 -42.34 27.27
C ALA A 230 -32.01 -40.84 27.45
N ARG A 231 -31.77 -40.27 28.64
CA ARG A 231 -31.94 -38.82 28.89
C ARG A 231 -30.85 -38.01 28.19
N PHE A 232 -29.59 -38.43 28.32
CA PHE A 232 -28.46 -37.80 27.65
C PHE A 232 -28.64 -37.87 26.14
N ASP A 233 -28.99 -39.03 25.60
CA ASP A 233 -29.16 -39.25 24.15
C ASP A 233 -30.23 -38.29 23.57
N ARG A 234 -31.37 -38.13 24.27
CA ARG A 234 -32.43 -37.21 23.85
C ARG A 234 -31.95 -35.74 23.85
N ILE A 235 -31.18 -35.35 24.87
CA ILE A 235 -30.63 -33.99 24.94
C ILE A 235 -29.64 -33.76 23.80
N MET A 236 -28.75 -34.70 23.53
CA MET A 236 -27.81 -34.63 22.43
C MET A 236 -28.49 -34.58 21.07
N GLU A 237 -29.55 -35.35 20.88
CA GLU A 237 -30.35 -35.35 19.65
C GLU A 237 -31.05 -33.99 19.45
N LEU A 238 -31.58 -33.39 20.53
CA LEU A 238 -32.19 -32.06 20.50
C LEU A 238 -31.15 -30.98 20.15
N MET A 239 -29.97 -31.03 20.77
CA MET A 239 -28.89 -30.06 20.50
C MET A 239 -28.39 -30.14 19.06
N ARG A 240 -28.30 -31.34 18.46
CA ARG A 240 -27.93 -31.51 17.05
C ARG A 240 -28.91 -30.89 16.05
N ARG A 241 -30.17 -30.70 16.44
CA ARG A 241 -31.18 -30.06 15.58
C ARG A 241 -31.09 -28.52 15.59
N TRP A 242 -30.36 -27.94 16.56
CA TRP A 242 -30.25 -26.48 16.75
C TRP A 242 -28.84 -25.94 16.48
N LEU A 243 -27.87 -26.79 16.21
CA LEU A 243 -26.52 -26.49 15.75
C LEU A 243 -26.38 -26.79 14.25
#